data_0c1588ccc0da08d8832aff60db62fb10
#
_entry.id   0c1588ccc0da08d8832aff60db62fb10
#
_cell.length_a   1.000
_cell.length_b   1.000
_cell.length_c   1.000
_cell.angle_alpha   90.00
_cell.angle_beta   90.00
_cell.angle_gamma   90.00
#
_symmetry.space_group_name_H-M   'P 1'
#
loop_
_entity.id
_entity.type
_entity.pdbx_description
1 polymer ?
#
loop_
_entity_poly.entity_id
_entity_poly.type
_entity_poly.pdbx_seq_one_letter_code
_entity_poly.pdbx_strand_id
1 'polypeptide(L)'
;MRGGIFPGEACFREVAVFLIDHGGFSGVPITTLIEARHSAFHNNSSQPKEHHSSIGLHPLSEIVSTPSSENLVNKVGSCQEFIAAECTMDDLSPSMISVDEVHKIAILDIRVMNADRNSANLLCKRLENMGGKSRKYSLTPIDHGYCLRSECDVCWFDWCWLDWTQLKEPLSKKSRSYIMNLKVERDAQLLQERLHIPSEALDIFRASTKLLQAGVRAGLTLYEIALMCCRHDDAGKV
;
A
#
# COMPACT_ATOMS: atom_id res chain seq x y z
N MET A 1 -14.64 7.43 2.54
CA MET A 1 -13.87 6.19 2.29
C MET A 1 -13.68 6.10 0.78
N ARG A 2 -12.47 5.84 0.29
CA ARG A 2 -12.27 5.59 -1.15
C ARG A 2 -12.95 4.27 -1.51
N GLY A 3 -13.60 4.19 -2.69
CA GLY A 3 -14.33 2.99 -3.13
C GLY A 3 -13.43 1.76 -3.31
N GLY A 4 -14.03 0.56 -3.44
CA GLY A 4 -13.34 -0.68 -3.80
C GLY A 4 -12.59 -1.40 -2.68
N ILE A 5 -12.72 -0.98 -1.41
CA ILE A 5 -12.18 -1.69 -0.24
C ILE A 5 -13.23 -1.65 0.88
N PHE A 6 -13.57 -2.81 1.41
CA PHE A 6 -14.50 -2.92 2.55
C PHE A 6 -13.75 -2.83 3.90
N PRO A 7 -14.44 -2.39 4.96
CA PRO A 7 -13.87 -2.40 6.31
C PRO A 7 -13.35 -3.79 6.70
N GLY A 8 -12.10 -3.86 7.18
CA GLY A 8 -11.44 -5.11 7.55
C GLY A 8 -10.58 -5.74 6.47
N GLU A 9 -10.68 -5.30 5.20
CA GLU A 9 -9.87 -5.86 4.11
C GLU A 9 -8.43 -5.31 4.04
N ALA A 10 -8.16 -4.15 4.62
CA ALA A 10 -6.86 -3.50 4.53
C ALA A 10 -5.70 -4.41 5.00
N CYS A 11 -5.90 -5.18 6.07
CA CYS A 11 -4.87 -6.08 6.58
C CYS A 11 -4.50 -7.21 5.59
N PHE A 12 -5.46 -7.70 4.80
CA PHE A 12 -5.20 -8.69 3.76
C PHE A 12 -4.39 -8.09 2.60
N ARG A 13 -4.61 -6.80 2.30
CA ARG A 13 -3.89 -6.07 1.25
C ARG A 13 -2.45 -5.80 1.64
N GLU A 14 -2.19 -5.47 2.91
CA GLU A 14 -0.83 -5.37 3.46
C GLU A 14 -0.04 -6.66 3.25
N VAL A 15 -0.63 -7.80 3.61
CA VAL A 15 0.00 -9.11 3.44
C VAL A 15 0.13 -9.48 1.96
N ALA A 16 -0.88 -9.16 1.14
CA ALA A 16 -0.86 -9.42 -0.29
C ALA A 16 0.33 -8.77 -0.98
N VAL A 17 0.59 -7.50 -0.69
CA VAL A 17 1.69 -6.75 -1.30
C VAL A 17 3.05 -7.33 -0.89
N PHE A 18 3.22 -7.74 0.38
CA PHE A 18 4.41 -8.45 0.82
C PHE A 18 4.62 -9.78 0.06
N LEU A 19 3.57 -10.59 -0.09
CA LEU A 19 3.66 -11.90 -0.75
C LEU A 19 4.08 -11.82 -2.23
N ILE A 20 3.74 -10.72 -2.91
CA ILE A 20 4.07 -10.52 -4.33
C ILE A 20 5.32 -9.66 -4.55
N ASP A 21 5.96 -9.16 -3.51
CA ASP A 21 7.26 -8.48 -3.61
C ASP A 21 8.39 -9.52 -3.70
N HIS A 22 8.47 -10.19 -4.85
CA HIS A 22 9.39 -11.31 -5.07
C HIS A 22 10.85 -10.94 -4.80
N GLY A 23 11.45 -11.69 -3.89
CA GLY A 23 12.84 -11.49 -3.50
C GLY A 23 13.09 -10.18 -2.76
N GLY A 24 12.05 -9.55 -2.21
CA GLY A 24 12.15 -8.26 -1.53
C GLY A 24 12.62 -7.15 -2.46
N PHE A 25 12.27 -7.22 -3.74
CA PHE A 25 12.74 -6.27 -4.75
C PHE A 25 12.40 -4.83 -4.42
N SER A 26 11.17 -4.59 -3.97
CA SER A 26 10.69 -3.25 -3.61
C SER A 26 11.00 -2.90 -2.14
N GLY A 27 11.35 -3.89 -1.34
CA GLY A 27 11.70 -3.71 0.07
C GLY A 27 10.49 -3.59 0.99
N VAL A 28 9.36 -4.22 0.63
CA VAL A 28 8.19 -4.32 1.51
C VAL A 28 8.58 -5.08 2.77
N PRO A 29 8.36 -4.54 3.97
CA PRO A 29 8.70 -5.23 5.22
C PRO A 29 7.94 -6.54 5.39
N ILE A 30 8.52 -7.50 6.11
CA ILE A 30 7.86 -8.77 6.41
C ILE A 30 6.52 -8.50 7.05
N THR A 31 5.46 -9.03 6.47
CA THR A 31 4.08 -8.78 6.89
C THR A 31 3.29 -10.09 6.94
N THR A 32 2.55 -10.31 8.02
CA THR A 32 1.71 -11.49 8.21
C THR A 32 0.35 -11.13 8.79
N LEU A 33 -0.64 -12.01 8.62
CA LEU A 33 -1.90 -11.90 9.34
C LEU A 33 -1.71 -12.40 10.78
N ILE A 34 -2.36 -11.69 11.71
CA ILE A 34 -2.47 -12.11 13.09
C ILE A 34 -3.92 -12.05 13.55
N GLU A 35 -4.27 -12.91 14.48
CA GLU A 35 -5.50 -12.81 15.26
C GLU A 35 -5.13 -12.39 16.68
N ALA A 36 -5.75 -11.35 17.18
CA ALA A 36 -5.47 -10.80 18.49
C ALA A 36 -6.75 -10.47 19.26
N ARG A 37 -6.67 -10.60 20.59
CA ARG A 37 -7.78 -10.33 21.51
C ARG A 37 -7.25 -9.46 22.64
N HIS A 38 -7.77 -8.23 22.75
CA HIS A 38 -7.31 -7.29 23.78
C HIS A 38 -8.40 -6.29 24.17
N SER A 39 -8.40 -5.87 25.43
CA SER A 39 -9.38 -4.89 25.95
C SER A 39 -9.26 -3.50 25.32
N ALA A 40 -8.06 -3.12 24.83
CA ALA A 40 -7.86 -1.86 24.10
C ALA A 40 -8.48 -1.83 22.71
N PHE A 41 -8.92 -2.95 22.16
CA PHE A 41 -9.63 -2.98 20.87
C PHE A 41 -11.09 -2.60 21.09
N HIS A 42 -11.71 -1.97 20.06
CA HIS A 42 -13.15 -1.73 20.07
C HIS A 42 -13.91 -3.06 20.07
N ASN A 43 -14.50 -3.41 21.20
CA ASN A 43 -15.23 -4.67 21.39
C ASN A 43 -16.75 -4.49 21.28
N ASN A 44 -17.25 -3.33 20.83
CA ASN A 44 -18.67 -3.10 20.64
C ASN A 44 -19.20 -3.99 19.50
N SER A 45 -19.88 -5.06 19.85
CA SER A 45 -20.83 -5.70 18.96
C SER A 45 -21.97 -4.68 18.75
N SER A 46 -22.08 -4.15 17.54
CA SER A 46 -23.19 -3.27 17.14
C SER A 46 -24.49 -4.06 17.14
N GLN A 47 -25.18 -4.07 18.28
CA GLN A 47 -26.63 -4.32 18.30
C GLN A 47 -27.30 -2.98 17.95
N PRO A 48 -28.33 -2.98 17.10
CA PRO A 48 -29.12 -1.78 16.84
C PRO A 48 -29.79 -1.38 18.17
N LYS A 49 -29.47 -0.17 18.66
CA LYS A 49 -30.20 0.39 19.81
C LYS A 49 -31.60 0.76 19.33
N GLU A 50 -32.60 0.01 19.77
CA GLU A 50 -33.99 0.47 19.72
C GLU A 50 -34.11 1.75 20.54
N HIS A 51 -34.55 2.82 19.90
CA HIS A 51 -34.88 4.07 20.55
C HIS A 51 -36.11 3.92 21.40
N HIS A 52 -35.97 3.64 22.70
CA HIS A 52 -36.96 3.98 23.67
C HIS A 52 -36.61 5.29 24.36
N SER A 53 -37.35 6.34 23.98
CA SER A 53 -37.35 7.63 24.67
C SER A 53 -37.99 7.48 26.05
N SER A 54 -37.21 7.54 27.10
CA SER A 54 -37.66 7.85 28.45
C SER A 54 -36.67 8.76 29.14
N ILE A 55 -37.17 9.95 29.46
CA ILE A 55 -36.48 11.00 30.22
C ILE A 55 -36.36 10.47 31.68
N GLY A 56 -35.15 10.14 32.10
CA GLY A 56 -34.82 9.77 33.46
C GLY A 56 -33.49 10.39 33.86
N LEU A 57 -33.50 11.17 34.94
CA LEU A 57 -32.33 11.75 35.61
C LEU A 57 -31.42 10.61 36.08
N HIS A 58 -30.19 10.55 35.52
CA HIS A 58 -29.16 9.59 35.95
C HIS A 58 -28.24 10.21 36.99
N PRO A 59 -27.91 9.48 38.08
CA PRO A 59 -26.90 9.89 39.05
C PRO A 59 -25.46 9.72 38.49
N LEU A 60 -24.59 10.64 38.86
CA LEU A 60 -23.17 10.69 38.55
C LEU A 60 -22.42 9.54 39.27
N SER A 61 -22.42 8.34 38.70
CA SER A 61 -21.56 7.23 39.09
C SER A 61 -21.51 6.12 38.03
N GLU A 62 -21.25 6.46 36.79
CA GLU A 62 -20.75 5.42 35.85
C GLU A 62 -19.24 5.33 35.98
N ILE A 63 -18.83 4.50 36.93
CA ILE A 63 -17.51 3.89 37.00
C ILE A 63 -17.22 3.27 35.62
N VAL A 64 -16.12 3.66 35.01
CA VAL A 64 -15.55 3.03 33.83
C VAL A 64 -15.38 1.54 34.14
N SER A 65 -16.37 0.73 33.81
CA SER A 65 -16.26 -0.72 33.90
C SER A 65 -15.26 -1.18 32.83
N THR A 66 -14.09 -1.63 33.26
CA THR A 66 -13.19 -2.38 32.38
C THR A 66 -13.97 -3.56 31.82
N PRO A 67 -13.99 -3.77 30.50
CA PRO A 67 -14.73 -4.91 29.92
C PRO A 67 -14.21 -6.20 30.54
N SER A 68 -15.12 -7.02 31.09
CA SER A 68 -14.79 -8.34 31.58
C SER A 68 -14.19 -9.17 30.45
N SER A 69 -13.24 -10.04 30.75
CA SER A 69 -12.53 -10.88 29.75
C SER A 69 -13.45 -11.72 28.86
N GLU A 70 -14.71 -11.90 29.25
CA GLU A 70 -15.73 -12.68 28.55
C GLU A 70 -16.31 -12.00 27.32
N ASN A 71 -16.19 -10.66 27.18
CA ASN A 71 -16.76 -9.89 26.06
C ASN A 71 -15.73 -9.45 25.02
N LEU A 72 -14.52 -9.97 25.10
CA LEU A 72 -13.47 -9.61 24.14
C LEU A 72 -13.65 -10.39 22.82
N VAL A 73 -13.65 -9.67 21.71
CA VAL A 73 -13.79 -10.23 20.36
C VAL A 73 -12.41 -10.39 19.72
N ASN A 74 -12.18 -11.51 19.07
CA ASN A 74 -10.98 -11.71 18.24
C ASN A 74 -11.02 -10.75 17.06
N LYS A 75 -9.91 -10.07 16.81
CA LYS A 75 -9.70 -9.17 15.67
C LYS A 75 -8.60 -9.72 14.79
N VAL A 76 -8.86 -9.75 13.51
CA VAL A 76 -7.83 -10.04 12.50
C VAL A 76 -7.19 -8.75 12.08
N GLY A 77 -5.87 -8.75 11.98
CA GLY A 77 -5.06 -7.61 11.55
C GLY A 77 -3.78 -8.05 10.85
N SER A 78 -3.04 -7.10 10.30
CA SER A 78 -1.68 -7.32 9.82
C SER A 78 -0.67 -6.97 10.90
N CYS A 79 0.38 -7.79 10.99
CA CYS A 79 1.57 -7.51 11.78
C CYS A 79 2.74 -7.36 10.82
N GLN A 80 3.40 -6.20 10.86
CA GLN A 80 4.49 -5.86 9.96
C GLN A 80 5.78 -5.65 10.77
N GLU A 81 6.92 -6.08 10.20
CA GLU A 81 8.24 -5.82 10.75
C GLU A 81 8.45 -4.33 10.95
N PHE A 82 8.90 -3.95 12.14
CA PHE A 82 9.24 -2.55 12.44
C PHE A 82 10.57 -2.19 11.78
N ILE A 83 10.54 -1.15 10.96
CA ILE A 83 11.74 -0.61 10.30
C ILE A 83 12.23 0.63 11.03
N ALA A 84 13.44 0.57 11.58
CA ALA A 84 14.11 1.73 12.15
C ALA A 84 14.59 2.65 11.01
N ALA A 85 13.74 3.61 10.63
CA ALA A 85 14.03 4.64 9.64
C ALA A 85 14.54 5.92 10.31
N GLU A 86 15.29 6.75 9.57
CA GLU A 86 15.73 8.06 10.05
C GLU A 86 14.62 9.12 9.90
N CYS A 87 13.84 9.03 8.82
CA CYS A 87 12.76 9.96 8.48
C CYS A 87 11.83 9.34 7.43
N THR A 88 10.88 10.10 6.95
CA THR A 88 10.05 9.78 5.77
C THR A 88 10.43 10.66 4.59
N MET A 89 9.82 10.42 3.43
CA MET A 89 10.03 11.27 2.25
C MET A 89 9.44 12.67 2.40
N ASP A 90 8.61 12.93 3.41
CA ASP A 90 8.16 14.30 3.72
C ASP A 90 9.32 15.22 4.13
N ASP A 91 10.38 14.64 4.70
CA ASP A 91 11.55 15.36 5.22
C ASP A 91 12.69 15.48 4.19
N LEU A 92 12.56 14.89 3.01
CA LEU A 92 13.65 14.80 2.03
C LEU A 92 13.25 15.33 0.65
N SER A 93 14.25 15.86 -0.06
CA SER A 93 14.11 16.12 -1.50
C SER A 93 14.23 14.82 -2.30
N PRO A 94 13.42 14.62 -3.36
CA PRO A 94 13.55 13.49 -4.28
C PRO A 94 14.97 13.33 -4.88
N SER A 95 15.74 14.42 -5.04
CA SER A 95 17.11 14.40 -5.53
C SER A 95 18.09 13.61 -4.64
N MET A 96 17.70 13.34 -3.38
CA MET A 96 18.48 12.51 -2.45
C MET A 96 18.30 11.01 -2.69
N ILE A 97 17.35 10.62 -3.52
CA ILE A 97 16.99 9.23 -3.80
C ILE A 97 17.55 8.81 -5.16
N SER A 98 18.13 7.61 -5.22
CA SER A 98 18.66 7.10 -6.49
C SER A 98 17.53 6.67 -7.43
N VAL A 99 17.83 6.63 -8.73
CA VAL A 99 16.90 6.17 -9.78
C VAL A 99 16.37 4.76 -9.46
N ASP A 100 17.21 3.82 -9.08
CA ASP A 100 16.78 2.44 -8.78
C ASP A 100 15.84 2.37 -7.56
N GLU A 101 16.05 3.21 -6.54
CA GLU A 101 15.17 3.28 -5.37
C GLU A 101 13.77 3.80 -5.74
N VAL A 102 13.70 4.83 -6.58
CA VAL A 102 12.42 5.36 -7.07
C VAL A 102 11.73 4.33 -7.98
N HIS A 103 12.47 3.72 -8.88
CA HIS A 103 11.94 2.73 -9.82
C HIS A 103 11.32 1.52 -9.11
N LYS A 104 11.95 1.00 -8.05
CA LYS A 104 11.40 -0.16 -7.32
C LYS A 104 10.04 0.15 -6.67
N ILE A 105 9.86 1.38 -6.16
CA ILE A 105 8.58 1.82 -5.58
C ILE A 105 7.53 1.98 -6.69
N ALA A 106 7.86 2.66 -7.76
CA ALA A 106 6.93 2.86 -8.87
C ALA A 106 6.49 1.52 -9.51
N ILE A 107 7.41 0.57 -9.67
CA ILE A 107 7.10 -0.77 -10.18
C ILE A 107 6.10 -1.48 -9.26
N LEU A 108 6.28 -1.40 -7.94
CA LEU A 108 5.34 -1.98 -6.98
C LEU A 108 3.97 -1.32 -7.09
N ASP A 109 3.92 0.01 -6.97
CA ASP A 109 2.66 0.76 -6.92
C ASP A 109 1.85 0.64 -8.22
N ILE A 110 2.51 0.63 -9.39
CA ILE A 110 1.85 0.36 -10.67
C ILE A 110 1.24 -1.04 -10.69
N ARG A 111 1.96 -2.07 -10.20
CA ARG A 111 1.45 -3.44 -10.19
C ARG A 111 0.19 -3.60 -9.34
N VAL A 112 0.21 -3.01 -8.15
CA VAL A 112 -0.87 -3.18 -7.16
C VAL A 112 -1.92 -2.07 -7.23
N MET A 113 -1.77 -1.12 -8.15
CA MET A 113 -2.63 0.07 -8.30
C MET A 113 -2.86 0.76 -6.95
N ASN A 114 -1.73 1.09 -6.28
CA ASN A 114 -1.78 1.75 -4.99
C ASN A 114 -2.44 3.13 -5.11
N ALA A 115 -3.52 3.36 -4.40
CA ALA A 115 -4.27 4.62 -4.46
C ALA A 115 -3.98 5.55 -3.27
N ASP A 116 -2.85 5.36 -2.57
CA ASP A 116 -2.45 6.19 -1.44
C ASP A 116 -0.93 6.19 -1.19
N ARG A 117 -0.12 6.25 -2.26
CA ARG A 117 1.33 6.40 -2.10
C ARG A 117 1.69 7.86 -1.86
N ASN A 118 1.48 8.33 -0.64
CA ASN A 118 1.98 9.61 -0.17
C ASN A 118 3.42 9.50 0.37
N SER A 119 4.08 10.63 0.60
CA SER A 119 5.48 10.69 1.03
C SER A 119 5.68 10.14 2.44
N ALA A 120 4.69 10.23 3.33
CA ALA A 120 4.78 9.66 4.69
C ALA A 120 4.83 8.11 4.66
N ASN A 121 4.31 7.47 3.60
CA ASN A 121 4.31 6.02 3.41
C ASN A 121 5.61 5.49 2.75
N LEU A 122 6.66 6.31 2.72
CA LEU A 122 8.01 5.95 2.26
C LEU A 122 9.02 6.24 3.38
N LEU A 123 9.42 5.20 4.10
CA LEU A 123 10.45 5.30 5.12
C LEU A 123 11.83 5.42 4.48
N CYS A 124 12.66 6.30 5.02
CA CYS A 124 13.99 6.61 4.51
C CYS A 124 15.08 6.19 5.50
N LYS A 125 16.02 5.38 5.02
CA LYS A 125 17.20 4.98 5.78
C LYS A 125 18.45 5.37 5.01
N ARG A 126 19.36 6.05 5.68
CA ARG A 126 20.63 6.46 5.08
C ARG A 126 21.46 5.25 4.70
N LEU A 127 22.01 5.29 3.49
CA LEU A 127 22.98 4.31 3.04
C LEU A 127 24.37 4.69 3.57
N GLU A 128 24.95 3.83 4.40
CA GLU A 128 26.31 3.99 4.89
C GLU A 128 27.32 3.69 3.75
N ASN A 129 28.43 4.46 3.68
CA ASN A 129 29.61 4.15 2.86
C ASN A 129 29.48 4.15 1.33
N MET A 130 28.73 5.07 0.77
CA MET A 130 28.96 5.44 -0.63
C MET A 130 29.92 6.63 -0.66
N GLY A 131 31.18 6.40 -0.99
CA GLY A 131 32.31 7.35 -0.94
C GLY A 131 32.14 8.63 -1.78
N GLY A 132 31.06 9.35 -1.60
CA GLY A 132 30.74 10.61 -2.25
C GLY A 132 30.10 11.61 -1.29
N LYS A 133 30.22 12.91 -1.61
CA LYS A 133 29.65 14.03 -0.83
C LYS A 133 28.11 14.03 -0.79
N SER A 134 27.42 13.16 -1.52
CA SER A 134 25.95 13.10 -1.59
C SER A 134 25.43 12.04 -0.65
N ARG A 135 24.62 12.46 0.30
CA ARG A 135 23.83 11.55 1.18
C ARG A 135 22.78 10.87 0.32
N LYS A 136 22.80 9.53 0.29
CA LYS A 136 21.79 8.73 -0.40
C LYS A 136 20.98 7.95 0.61
N TYR A 137 19.72 7.76 0.30
CA TYR A 137 18.76 7.02 1.12
C TYR A 137 18.18 5.85 0.35
N SER A 138 17.93 4.76 1.05
CA SER A 138 17.05 3.69 0.57
C SER A 138 15.62 3.99 0.99
N LEU A 139 14.66 3.55 0.18
CA LEU A 139 13.23 3.67 0.46
C LEU A 139 12.67 2.33 0.93
N THR A 140 11.82 2.36 1.94
CA THR A 140 11.02 1.22 2.37
C THR A 140 9.54 1.62 2.31
N PRO A 141 8.74 1.00 1.42
CA PRO A 141 7.33 1.29 1.29
C PRO A 141 6.54 0.63 2.41
N ILE A 142 5.62 1.37 3.01
CA ILE A 142 4.68 0.90 4.03
C ILE A 142 3.26 1.34 3.67
N ASP A 143 2.28 0.91 4.46
CA ASP A 143 0.86 1.25 4.31
C ASP A 143 0.29 0.92 2.91
N HIS A 144 0.03 -0.35 2.69
CA HIS A 144 -0.51 -0.88 1.44
C HIS A 144 -2.02 -1.18 1.52
N GLY A 145 -2.69 -0.65 2.54
CA GLY A 145 -4.11 -0.89 2.78
C GLY A 145 -5.01 -0.46 1.62
N TYR A 146 -4.56 0.48 0.78
CA TYR A 146 -5.27 0.98 -0.40
C TYR A 146 -4.78 0.40 -1.74
N CYS A 147 -4.14 -0.77 -1.72
CA CYS A 147 -3.72 -1.53 -2.89
C CYS A 147 -4.78 -2.56 -3.32
N LEU A 148 -4.67 -3.10 -4.53
CA LEU A 148 -5.50 -4.20 -5.05
C LEU A 148 -7.02 -3.92 -4.91
N ARG A 149 -7.44 -2.73 -5.29
CA ARG A 149 -8.84 -2.31 -5.23
C ARG A 149 -9.67 -2.96 -6.34
N SER A 150 -10.97 -3.14 -6.09
CA SER A 150 -11.92 -3.62 -7.10
C SER A 150 -12.34 -2.54 -8.10
N GLU A 151 -11.86 -1.31 -7.92
CA GLU A 151 -12.09 -0.17 -8.80
C GLU A 151 -10.76 0.37 -9.31
N CYS A 152 -10.66 0.56 -10.63
CA CYS A 152 -9.50 1.19 -11.24
C CYS A 152 -9.66 2.72 -11.21
N ASP A 153 -9.32 3.33 -10.09
CA ASP A 153 -9.49 4.76 -9.85
C ASP A 153 -8.27 5.31 -9.10
N VAL A 154 -7.13 5.36 -9.80
CA VAL A 154 -5.90 5.99 -9.32
C VAL A 154 -5.78 7.35 -9.96
N CYS A 155 -5.71 8.39 -9.12
CA CYS A 155 -5.49 9.77 -9.56
C CYS A 155 -3.99 10.07 -9.62
N TRP A 156 -3.60 11.02 -10.45
CA TRP A 156 -2.21 11.44 -10.60
C TRP A 156 -1.57 11.86 -9.26
N PHE A 157 -2.33 12.45 -8.35
CA PHE A 157 -1.85 12.87 -7.02
C PHE A 157 -1.77 11.73 -5.99
N ASP A 158 -2.26 10.54 -6.32
CA ASP A 158 -2.16 9.37 -5.44
C ASP A 158 -0.74 8.80 -5.40
N TRP A 159 0.12 9.21 -6.33
CA TRP A 159 1.50 8.77 -6.42
C TRP A 159 2.47 9.94 -6.25
N CYS A 160 2.98 10.15 -5.04
CA CYS A 160 3.93 11.23 -4.71
C CYS A 160 5.18 11.24 -5.58
N TRP A 161 5.57 10.09 -6.12
CA TRP A 161 6.74 9.92 -6.97
C TRP A 161 6.50 10.25 -8.45
N LEU A 162 5.26 10.48 -8.89
CA LEU A 162 4.92 10.59 -10.32
C LEU A 162 5.70 11.72 -11.01
N ASP A 163 5.88 12.86 -10.34
CA ASP A 163 6.59 14.00 -10.90
C ASP A 163 8.10 13.97 -10.64
N TRP A 164 8.64 12.93 -10.01
CA TRP A 164 10.06 12.84 -9.75
C TRP A 164 10.84 12.55 -11.04
N THR A 165 11.91 13.29 -11.27
CA THR A 165 12.71 13.22 -12.52
C THR A 165 13.26 11.83 -12.81
N GLN A 166 13.51 11.05 -11.76
CA GLN A 166 14.02 9.67 -11.85
C GLN A 166 13.10 8.74 -12.65
N LEU A 167 11.80 9.00 -12.69
CA LEU A 167 10.85 8.17 -13.45
C LEU A 167 11.05 8.23 -14.96
N LYS A 168 11.67 9.31 -15.44
CA LYS A 168 11.96 9.54 -16.87
C LYS A 168 13.28 8.90 -17.30
N GLU A 169 14.06 8.42 -16.33
CA GLU A 169 15.31 7.73 -16.59
C GLU A 169 15.07 6.28 -17.08
N PRO A 170 15.97 5.75 -17.91
CA PRO A 170 15.87 4.37 -18.38
C PRO A 170 15.92 3.36 -17.23
N LEU A 171 15.18 2.26 -17.37
CA LEU A 171 15.23 1.13 -16.43
C LEU A 171 16.61 0.48 -16.39
N SER A 172 17.11 0.21 -15.19
CA SER A 172 18.29 -0.64 -15.02
C SER A 172 18.03 -2.06 -15.53
N LYS A 173 19.11 -2.78 -15.88
CA LYS A 173 19.02 -4.19 -16.30
C LYS A 173 18.32 -5.06 -15.22
N LYS A 174 18.57 -4.76 -13.94
CA LYS A 174 17.97 -5.44 -12.80
C LYS A 174 16.46 -5.22 -12.78
N SER A 175 16.00 -3.96 -12.84
CA SER A 175 14.57 -3.61 -12.82
C SER A 175 13.85 -4.17 -14.04
N ARG A 176 14.44 -4.07 -15.23
CA ARG A 176 13.89 -4.67 -16.45
C ARG A 176 13.74 -6.19 -16.32
N SER A 177 14.79 -6.88 -15.86
CA SER A 177 14.76 -8.33 -15.67
C SER A 177 13.71 -8.73 -14.65
N TYR A 178 13.58 -8.01 -13.54
CA TYR A 178 12.55 -8.26 -12.53
C TYR A 178 11.15 -8.20 -13.16
N ILE A 179 10.80 -7.10 -13.82
CA ILE A 179 9.48 -6.92 -14.47
C ILE A 179 9.19 -8.04 -15.46
N MET A 180 10.16 -8.38 -16.32
CA MET A 180 9.96 -9.38 -17.38
C MET A 180 9.80 -10.81 -16.84
N ASN A 181 10.28 -11.08 -15.63
CA ASN A 181 10.16 -12.40 -14.98
C ASN A 181 8.91 -12.55 -14.09
N LEU A 182 8.11 -11.51 -13.90
CA LEU A 182 6.88 -11.58 -13.13
C LEU A 182 5.89 -12.60 -13.72
N LYS A 183 5.35 -13.46 -12.88
CA LYS A 183 4.40 -14.51 -13.25
C LYS A 183 2.99 -14.13 -12.81
N VAL A 184 2.38 -13.22 -13.55
CA VAL A 184 1.13 -12.53 -13.21
C VAL A 184 0.02 -13.48 -12.78
N GLU A 185 -0.21 -14.55 -13.54
CA GLU A 185 -1.30 -15.50 -13.25
C GLU A 185 -1.01 -16.31 -11.97
N ARG A 186 0.24 -16.65 -11.73
CA ARG A 186 0.66 -17.34 -10.49
C ARG A 186 0.48 -16.43 -9.27
N ASP A 187 0.82 -15.15 -9.40
CA ASP A 187 0.65 -14.17 -8.33
C ASP A 187 -0.84 -13.96 -8.04
N ALA A 188 -1.66 -13.81 -9.06
CA ALA A 188 -3.11 -13.65 -8.91
C ALA A 188 -3.74 -14.89 -8.25
N GLN A 189 -3.35 -16.09 -8.66
CA GLN A 189 -3.80 -17.34 -8.05
C GLN A 189 -3.40 -17.42 -6.57
N LEU A 190 -2.14 -17.10 -6.24
CA LEU A 190 -1.65 -17.05 -4.86
C LEU A 190 -2.50 -16.13 -3.98
N LEU A 191 -2.79 -14.91 -4.47
CA LEU A 191 -3.58 -13.92 -3.75
C LEU A 191 -5.03 -14.38 -3.56
N GLN A 192 -5.61 -15.04 -4.56
CA GLN A 192 -6.96 -15.58 -4.48
C GLN A 192 -7.06 -16.72 -3.46
N GLU A 193 -6.14 -17.69 -3.54
CA GLU A 193 -6.15 -18.89 -2.69
C GLU A 193 -5.80 -18.60 -1.23
N ARG A 194 -4.85 -17.68 -0.98
CA ARG A 194 -4.35 -17.41 0.37
C ARG A 194 -5.08 -16.32 1.11
N LEU A 195 -5.55 -15.32 0.40
CA LEU A 195 -6.09 -14.09 0.99
C LEU A 195 -7.50 -13.75 0.51
N HIS A 196 -8.06 -14.55 -0.39
CA HIS A 196 -9.40 -14.34 -0.95
C HIS A 196 -9.59 -12.94 -1.56
N ILE A 197 -8.54 -12.38 -2.16
CA ILE A 197 -8.64 -11.10 -2.87
C ILE A 197 -9.71 -11.21 -3.96
N PRO A 198 -10.66 -10.25 -4.04
CA PRO A 198 -11.75 -10.28 -5.00
C PRO A 198 -11.30 -10.40 -6.46
N SER A 199 -12.05 -11.12 -7.29
CA SER A 199 -11.74 -11.35 -8.70
C SER A 199 -11.54 -10.06 -9.48
N GLU A 200 -12.36 -9.05 -9.22
CA GLU A 200 -12.30 -7.74 -9.86
C GLU A 200 -10.98 -7.02 -9.55
N ALA A 201 -10.51 -7.10 -8.32
CA ALA A 201 -9.21 -6.56 -7.92
C ALA A 201 -8.06 -7.33 -8.60
N LEU A 202 -8.18 -8.65 -8.73
CA LEU A 202 -7.19 -9.48 -9.42
C LEU A 202 -7.17 -9.23 -10.93
N ASP A 203 -8.29 -8.89 -11.54
CA ASP A 203 -8.33 -8.51 -12.96
C ASP A 203 -7.62 -7.19 -13.21
N ILE A 204 -7.80 -6.20 -12.34
CA ILE A 204 -7.05 -4.95 -12.37
C ILE A 204 -5.56 -5.20 -12.17
N PHE A 205 -5.18 -6.02 -11.20
CA PHE A 205 -3.78 -6.42 -10.96
C PHE A 205 -3.14 -7.12 -12.16
N ARG A 206 -3.89 -8.01 -12.84
CA ARG A 206 -3.44 -8.64 -14.09
C ARG A 206 -3.22 -7.62 -15.19
N ALA A 207 -4.18 -6.71 -15.36
CA ALA A 207 -4.12 -5.67 -16.39
C ALA A 207 -2.92 -4.73 -16.15
N SER A 208 -2.76 -4.19 -14.94
CA SER A 208 -1.68 -3.27 -14.60
C SER A 208 -0.29 -3.91 -14.73
N THR A 209 -0.13 -5.16 -14.27
CA THR A 209 1.15 -5.86 -14.40
C THR A 209 1.46 -6.20 -15.88
N LYS A 210 0.47 -6.59 -16.68
CA LYS A 210 0.64 -6.82 -18.12
C LYS A 210 0.95 -5.53 -18.87
N LEU A 211 0.32 -4.41 -18.48
CA LEU A 211 0.63 -3.09 -19.03
C LEU A 211 2.08 -2.71 -18.73
N LEU A 212 2.53 -2.88 -17.49
CA LEU A 212 3.92 -2.64 -17.10
C LEU A 212 4.90 -3.47 -17.95
N GLN A 213 4.63 -4.77 -18.13
CA GLN A 213 5.47 -5.64 -18.95
C GLN A 213 5.46 -5.24 -20.44
N ALA A 214 4.31 -4.86 -20.98
CA ALA A 214 4.17 -4.42 -22.37
C ALA A 214 4.88 -3.09 -22.62
N GLY A 215 4.73 -2.10 -21.73
CA GLY A 215 5.42 -0.81 -21.79
C GLY A 215 6.93 -0.97 -21.77
N VAL A 216 7.44 -1.82 -20.86
CA VAL A 216 8.88 -2.13 -20.79
C VAL A 216 9.40 -2.82 -22.05
N ARG A 217 8.63 -3.72 -22.68
CA ARG A 217 9.01 -4.30 -23.99
C ARG A 217 9.05 -3.25 -25.09
N ALA A 218 8.11 -2.32 -25.07
CA ALA A 218 8.03 -1.21 -26.03
C ALA A 218 9.12 -0.14 -25.82
N GLY A 219 9.88 -0.23 -24.72
CA GLY A 219 10.95 0.72 -24.41
C GLY A 219 10.47 2.00 -23.70
N LEU A 220 9.24 1.98 -23.16
CA LEU A 220 8.70 3.11 -22.42
C LEU A 220 9.39 3.27 -21.05
N THR A 221 9.43 4.50 -20.57
CA THR A 221 9.83 4.85 -19.21
C THR A 221 8.71 4.50 -18.20
N LEU A 222 9.05 4.43 -16.91
CA LEU A 222 8.01 4.22 -15.88
C LEU A 222 7.05 5.40 -15.79
N TYR A 223 7.52 6.61 -16.10
CA TYR A 223 6.66 7.80 -16.18
C TYR A 223 5.55 7.64 -17.23
N GLU A 224 5.92 7.24 -18.46
CA GLU A 224 4.95 7.04 -19.54
C GLU A 224 3.95 5.92 -19.21
N ILE A 225 4.41 4.84 -18.59
CA ILE A 225 3.53 3.73 -18.17
C ILE A 225 2.59 4.18 -17.05
N ALA A 226 3.10 4.92 -16.06
CA ALA A 226 2.30 5.43 -14.94
C ALA A 226 1.19 6.37 -15.41
N LEU A 227 1.48 7.25 -16.38
CA LEU A 227 0.46 8.12 -16.97
C LEU A 227 -0.69 7.36 -17.64
N MET A 228 -0.46 6.16 -18.16
CA MET A 228 -1.54 5.32 -18.70
C MET A 228 -2.43 4.71 -17.61
N CYS A 229 -1.92 4.60 -16.39
CA CYS A 229 -2.66 4.07 -15.24
C CYS A 229 -3.50 5.14 -14.53
N CYS A 230 -3.06 6.40 -14.59
CA CYS A 230 -3.70 7.49 -13.87
C CYS A 230 -4.90 8.04 -14.64
N ARG A 231 -5.99 8.31 -13.92
CA ARG A 231 -7.08 9.12 -14.43
C ARG A 231 -6.66 10.59 -14.41
N HIS A 232 -6.78 11.23 -15.57
CA HIS A 232 -6.73 12.69 -15.66
C HIS A 232 -8.14 13.22 -15.43
N ASP A 233 -8.33 13.99 -14.37
CA ASP A 233 -9.58 14.74 -14.21
C ASP A 233 -9.63 15.80 -15.30
N ASP A 234 -10.54 15.64 -16.25
CA ASP A 234 -10.88 16.67 -17.25
C ASP A 234 -11.57 17.92 -16.62
N ALA A 235 -11.49 18.09 -15.31
CA ALA A 235 -12.05 19.21 -14.54
C ALA A 235 -11.30 20.55 -14.75
N GLY A 236 -10.52 20.68 -15.83
CA GLY A 236 -9.71 21.84 -16.16
C GLY A 236 -10.04 22.50 -17.51
N LYS A 237 -11.19 22.20 -18.15
CA LYS A 237 -11.66 22.94 -19.32
C LYS A 237 -13.01 23.55 -19.05
N VAL A 238 -13.01 24.74 -18.47
CA VAL A 238 -14.06 25.76 -18.64
C VAL A 238 -13.41 27.00 -19.20
#